data_5ece469e917bf79d24302b5138136c96
#
_entry.id   5ece469e917bf79d24302b5138136c96
#
_cell.length_a   1.000
_cell.length_b   1.000
_cell.length_c   1.000
_cell.angle_alpha   90.00
_cell.angle_beta   90.00
_cell.angle_gamma   90.00
#
_symmetry.space_group_name_H-M   'P 1'
#
loop_
_entity.id
_entity.type
_entity.pdbx_description
1 polymer ?
#
loop_
_entity_poly.entity_id
_entity_poly.type
_entity_poly.pdbx_seq_one_letter_code
_entity_poly.pdbx_strand_id
1 'polypeptide(L)'
;TNIFILLQLFKKNTKDAVVIIFFLIVFFVVMFCLLNVSYPVWKYAPFLNYFQFPWRFLSLEILISAFLSGSILKFWNVRVLGYILVLITVLLTIGYIAPSYYWEREDSYYFSRPNFMDGTNISGNIFNTIWFDEKLKKQKEKIVIISGHGTVSDLSIKSTKYVFTLIAQTPLAVQVNTAYFPGWEVKVDKKTTAIHKTKEGLFEFNISSGKHLVVMNFTNTPIRKAATFVSLASLTILFLFSRGLFDRMKR
;
A
#
# COMPACT_ATOMS: atom_id res chain seq x y z
N THR A 1 -1.83 -36.55 16.68
CA THR A 1 -3.28 -36.27 16.67
C THR A 1 -3.77 -35.87 15.28
N ASN A 2 -3.04 -35.01 14.55
CA ASN A 2 -3.45 -34.53 13.24
C ASN A 2 -3.47 -35.57 12.13
N ILE A 3 -2.58 -36.57 12.17
CA ILE A 3 -2.52 -37.70 11.22
C ILE A 3 -3.76 -38.58 11.34
N PHE A 4 -4.25 -38.81 12.56
CA PHE A 4 -5.44 -39.62 12.79
C PHE A 4 -6.71 -38.94 12.27
N ILE A 5 -6.79 -37.61 12.40
CA ILE A 5 -7.89 -36.80 11.83
C ILE A 5 -7.86 -36.88 10.29
N LEU A 6 -6.68 -36.74 9.69
CA LEU A 6 -6.51 -36.90 8.25
C LEU A 6 -6.97 -38.26 7.74
N LEU A 7 -6.60 -39.32 8.43
CA LEU A 7 -7.01 -40.71 8.08
C LEU A 7 -8.52 -40.93 8.18
N GLN A 8 -9.19 -40.36 9.18
CA GLN A 8 -10.65 -40.38 9.28
C GLN A 8 -11.36 -39.57 8.20
N LEU A 9 -10.80 -38.41 7.80
CA LEU A 9 -11.31 -37.57 6.73
C LEU A 9 -11.28 -38.28 5.38
N PHE A 10 -10.18 -38.95 5.06
CA PHE A 10 -10.04 -39.78 3.85
C PHE A 10 -11.08 -40.90 3.76
N LYS A 11 -11.49 -41.42 4.90
CA LYS A 11 -12.47 -42.53 4.96
C LYS A 11 -13.91 -42.07 4.78
N LYS A 12 -14.24 -40.79 5.09
CA LYS A 12 -15.62 -40.27 5.13
C LYS A 12 -16.00 -39.38 3.95
N ASN A 13 -15.11 -38.52 3.48
CA ASN A 13 -15.36 -37.62 2.35
C ASN A 13 -14.07 -37.13 1.73
N THR A 14 -13.72 -37.62 0.56
CA THR A 14 -12.47 -37.28 -0.13
C THR A 14 -12.36 -35.82 -0.53
N LYS A 15 -13.47 -35.14 -0.86
CA LYS A 15 -13.46 -33.73 -1.25
C LYS A 15 -13.09 -32.81 -0.09
N ASP A 16 -13.71 -32.99 1.07
CA ASP A 16 -13.40 -32.22 2.26
C ASP A 16 -11.94 -32.46 2.73
N ALA A 17 -11.46 -33.71 2.62
CA ALA A 17 -10.10 -34.05 2.95
C ALA A 17 -9.08 -33.33 2.06
N VAL A 18 -9.29 -33.26 0.75
CA VAL A 18 -8.41 -32.57 -0.19
C VAL A 18 -8.30 -31.07 0.16
N VAL A 19 -9.43 -30.43 0.47
CA VAL A 19 -9.44 -29.00 0.86
C VAL A 19 -8.65 -28.77 2.16
N ILE A 20 -8.86 -29.61 3.16
CA ILE A 20 -8.15 -29.47 4.44
C ILE A 20 -6.64 -29.71 4.26
N ILE A 21 -6.24 -30.72 3.48
CA ILE A 21 -4.84 -30.97 3.17
C ILE A 21 -4.20 -29.80 2.46
N PHE A 22 -4.91 -29.22 1.46
CA PHE A 22 -4.43 -28.03 0.79
C PHE A 22 -4.15 -26.89 1.78
N PHE A 23 -5.11 -26.57 2.66
CA PHE A 23 -4.90 -25.53 3.67
C PHE A 23 -3.81 -25.88 4.70
N LEU A 24 -3.64 -27.14 5.07
CA LEU A 24 -2.53 -27.58 5.91
C LEU A 24 -1.17 -27.37 5.24
N ILE A 25 -1.05 -27.70 3.97
CA ILE A 25 0.18 -27.46 3.20
C ILE A 25 0.48 -25.96 3.16
N VAL A 26 -0.53 -25.14 2.82
CA VAL A 26 -0.37 -23.68 2.77
C VAL A 26 0.00 -23.13 4.14
N PHE A 27 -0.59 -23.63 5.24
CA PHE A 27 -0.23 -23.29 6.61
C PHE A 27 1.27 -23.49 6.87
N PHE A 28 1.79 -24.68 6.59
CA PHE A 28 3.21 -24.96 6.83
C PHE A 28 4.14 -24.17 5.91
N VAL A 29 3.75 -23.90 4.67
CA VAL A 29 4.52 -23.05 3.74
C VAL A 29 4.57 -21.62 4.26
N VAL A 30 3.45 -21.07 4.70
CA VAL A 30 3.37 -19.71 5.25
C VAL A 30 4.16 -19.62 6.55
N MET A 31 4.01 -20.57 7.45
CA MET A 31 4.82 -20.67 8.69
C MET A 31 6.31 -20.73 8.38
N PHE A 32 6.73 -21.54 7.41
CA PHE A 32 8.11 -21.60 6.97
C PHE A 32 8.61 -20.23 6.51
N CYS A 33 7.82 -19.50 5.70
CA CYS A 33 8.18 -18.15 5.22
C CYS A 33 8.33 -17.11 6.33
N LEU A 34 7.73 -17.33 7.52
CA LEU A 34 7.86 -16.47 8.69
C LEU A 34 9.14 -16.73 9.50
N LEU A 35 9.76 -17.89 9.33
CA LEU A 35 10.94 -18.29 10.09
C LEU A 35 12.24 -17.82 9.43
N ASN A 36 13.25 -17.50 10.22
CA ASN A 36 14.57 -17.11 9.72
C ASN A 36 15.23 -18.15 8.80
N VAL A 37 14.88 -19.41 8.95
CA VAL A 37 15.34 -20.51 8.10
C VAL A 37 14.95 -20.32 6.63
N SER A 38 13.89 -19.56 6.35
CA SER A 38 13.44 -19.24 4.99
C SER A 38 14.26 -18.14 4.30
N TYR A 39 15.23 -17.51 4.99
CA TYR A 39 16.04 -16.44 4.44
C TYR A 39 16.62 -16.71 3.02
N PRO A 40 17.15 -17.92 2.71
CA PRO A 40 17.61 -18.21 1.35
C PRO A 40 16.49 -18.06 0.30
N VAL A 41 15.27 -18.49 0.63
CA VAL A 41 14.11 -18.37 -0.28
C VAL A 41 13.80 -16.90 -0.54
N TRP A 42 13.78 -16.04 0.49
CA TRP A 42 13.60 -14.61 0.36
C TRP A 42 14.68 -13.95 -0.49
N LYS A 43 15.92 -14.38 -0.33
CA LYS A 43 17.07 -13.84 -1.08
C LYS A 43 17.01 -14.17 -2.57
N TYR A 44 16.60 -15.38 -2.94
CA TYR A 44 16.66 -15.87 -4.31
C TYR A 44 15.34 -15.81 -5.07
N ALA A 45 14.22 -15.51 -4.40
CA ALA A 45 12.91 -15.35 -5.02
C ALA A 45 12.52 -13.86 -5.13
N PRO A 46 12.86 -13.18 -6.23
CA PRO A 46 12.72 -11.72 -6.33
C PRO A 46 11.28 -11.21 -6.18
N PHE A 47 10.27 -12.04 -6.47
CA PHE A 47 8.86 -11.68 -6.27
C PHE A 47 8.49 -11.52 -4.79
N LEU A 48 9.20 -12.18 -3.86
CA LEU A 48 8.97 -12.02 -2.42
C LEU A 48 9.35 -10.63 -1.91
N ASN A 49 10.24 -9.92 -2.59
CA ASN A 49 10.61 -8.54 -2.25
C ASN A 49 9.42 -7.58 -2.28
N TYR A 50 8.37 -7.87 -3.07
CA TYR A 50 7.15 -7.06 -3.09
C TYR A 50 6.36 -7.13 -1.77
N PHE A 51 6.54 -8.18 -0.98
CA PHE A 51 5.94 -8.27 0.37
C PHE A 51 6.66 -7.41 1.38
N GLN A 52 7.88 -6.94 1.11
CA GLN A 52 8.74 -6.10 1.96
C GLN A 52 9.16 -6.77 3.28
N PHE A 53 8.22 -7.37 4.02
CA PHE A 53 8.46 -7.97 5.33
C PHE A 53 7.77 -9.32 5.46
N PRO A 54 8.46 -10.35 5.99
CA PRO A 54 7.87 -11.67 6.21
C PRO A 54 6.61 -11.65 7.08
N TRP A 55 6.54 -10.76 8.08
CA TRP A 55 5.39 -10.68 8.99
C TRP A 55 4.05 -10.37 8.30
N ARG A 56 4.05 -9.87 7.05
CA ARG A 56 2.81 -9.68 6.28
C ARG A 56 2.09 -10.99 5.97
N PHE A 57 2.80 -12.11 6.00
CA PHE A 57 2.20 -13.44 5.87
C PHE A 57 1.36 -13.84 7.09
N LEU A 58 1.49 -13.15 8.24
CA LEU A 58 0.62 -13.38 9.40
C LEU A 58 -0.86 -13.18 9.08
N SER A 59 -1.21 -12.24 8.20
CA SER A 59 -2.61 -12.04 7.78
C SER A 59 -3.18 -13.27 7.07
N LEU A 60 -2.37 -13.93 6.26
CA LEU A 60 -2.73 -15.17 5.58
C LEU A 60 -2.80 -16.33 6.58
N GLU A 61 -1.85 -16.38 7.51
CA GLU A 61 -1.78 -17.39 8.58
C GLU A 61 -3.02 -17.35 9.46
N ILE A 62 -3.49 -16.17 9.86
CA ILE A 62 -4.72 -15.99 10.64
C ILE A 62 -5.92 -16.57 9.90
N LEU A 63 -6.05 -16.26 8.60
CA LEU A 63 -7.16 -16.77 7.79
C LEU A 63 -7.14 -18.30 7.70
N ILE A 64 -5.97 -18.88 7.42
CA ILE A 64 -5.79 -20.33 7.28
C ILE A 64 -6.06 -21.03 8.62
N SER A 65 -5.53 -20.51 9.71
CA SER A 65 -5.71 -21.05 11.06
C SER A 65 -7.19 -21.03 11.47
N ALA A 66 -7.91 -19.93 11.16
CA ALA A 66 -9.35 -19.83 11.42
C ALA A 66 -10.14 -20.89 10.64
N PHE A 67 -9.83 -21.09 9.34
CA PHE A 67 -10.45 -22.12 8.52
C PHE A 67 -10.17 -23.54 9.06
N LEU A 68 -8.92 -23.85 9.36
CA LEU A 68 -8.52 -25.16 9.88
C LEU A 68 -9.17 -25.46 11.24
N SER A 69 -9.22 -24.47 12.12
CA SER A 69 -9.90 -24.58 13.43
C SER A 69 -11.40 -24.85 13.29
N GLY A 70 -12.08 -24.12 12.39
CA GLY A 70 -13.48 -24.36 12.07
C GLY A 70 -13.75 -25.74 11.48
N SER A 71 -12.81 -26.26 10.67
CA SER A 71 -12.91 -27.60 10.09
C SER A 71 -12.86 -28.71 11.15
N ILE A 72 -12.09 -28.53 12.23
CA ILE A 72 -12.04 -29.50 13.35
C ILE A 72 -13.43 -29.61 14.01
N LEU A 73 -14.11 -28.49 14.24
CA LEU A 73 -15.44 -28.47 14.87
C LEU A 73 -16.52 -29.15 14.04
N LYS A 74 -16.37 -29.19 12.72
CA LYS A 74 -17.29 -29.91 11.81
C LYS A 74 -17.23 -31.41 12.02
N PHE A 75 -16.05 -31.97 12.30
CA PHE A 75 -15.82 -33.43 12.38
C PHE A 75 -15.99 -33.98 13.78
N TRP A 76 -15.79 -33.16 14.78
CA TRP A 76 -15.96 -33.54 16.18
C TRP A 76 -17.11 -32.73 16.76
N ASN A 77 -18.08 -33.41 17.36
CA ASN A 77 -19.20 -32.75 18.05
C ASN A 77 -18.76 -32.15 19.40
N VAL A 78 -17.67 -31.36 19.34
CA VAL A 78 -16.98 -30.76 20.49
C VAL A 78 -17.26 -29.26 20.59
N ARG A 79 -18.52 -28.86 20.42
CA ARG A 79 -18.92 -27.43 20.47
C ARG A 79 -18.43 -26.74 21.75
N VAL A 80 -18.54 -27.44 22.89
CA VAL A 80 -18.06 -26.90 24.18
C VAL A 80 -16.56 -26.64 24.15
N LEU A 81 -15.76 -27.55 23.60
CA LEU A 81 -14.30 -27.35 23.45
C LEU A 81 -14.01 -26.13 22.53
N GLY A 82 -14.79 -25.95 21.47
CA GLY A 82 -14.69 -24.77 20.61
C GLY A 82 -14.90 -23.45 21.38
N TYR A 83 -15.94 -23.35 22.20
CA TYR A 83 -16.16 -22.18 23.03
C TYR A 83 -15.04 -21.96 24.07
N ILE A 84 -14.54 -23.03 24.68
CA ILE A 84 -13.42 -22.95 25.61
C ILE A 84 -12.16 -22.44 24.92
N LEU A 85 -11.83 -22.93 23.72
CA LEU A 85 -10.67 -22.48 22.95
C LEU A 85 -10.79 -21.00 22.53
N VAL A 86 -11.97 -20.57 22.10
CA VAL A 86 -12.22 -19.14 21.83
C VAL A 86 -12.01 -18.29 23.07
N LEU A 87 -12.57 -18.69 24.21
CA LEU A 87 -12.40 -17.98 25.48
C LEU A 87 -10.93 -17.90 25.88
N ILE A 88 -10.20 -18.99 25.82
CA ILE A 88 -8.76 -19.03 26.12
C ILE A 88 -8.00 -18.09 25.18
N THR A 89 -8.28 -18.13 23.88
CA THR A 89 -7.63 -17.24 22.90
C THR A 89 -7.88 -15.77 23.25
N VAL A 90 -9.12 -15.40 23.57
CA VAL A 90 -9.45 -14.02 23.98
C VAL A 90 -8.69 -13.63 25.25
N LEU A 91 -8.68 -14.48 26.27
CA LEU A 91 -7.98 -14.21 27.52
C LEU A 91 -6.46 -14.06 27.34
N LEU A 92 -5.86 -14.89 26.49
CA LEU A 92 -4.41 -14.82 26.21
C LEU A 92 -4.04 -13.60 25.35
N THR A 93 -4.98 -13.08 24.55
CA THR A 93 -4.69 -11.96 23.64
C THR A 93 -5.16 -10.60 24.19
N ILE A 94 -5.90 -10.58 25.29
CA ILE A 94 -6.46 -9.33 25.86
C ILE A 94 -5.37 -8.30 26.19
N GLY A 95 -4.19 -8.75 26.60
CA GLY A 95 -3.05 -7.88 26.87
C GLY A 95 -2.50 -7.14 25.64
N TYR A 96 -2.80 -7.61 24.42
CA TYR A 96 -2.38 -6.96 23.18
C TYR A 96 -3.36 -5.89 22.67
N ILE A 97 -4.50 -5.70 23.35
CA ILE A 97 -5.50 -4.67 23.00
C ILE A 97 -4.94 -3.27 23.29
N ALA A 98 -4.14 -3.14 24.34
CA ALA A 98 -3.48 -1.88 24.69
C ALA A 98 -2.04 -1.91 24.14
N PRO A 99 -1.55 -0.80 23.57
CA PRO A 99 -0.15 -0.68 23.22
C PRO A 99 0.71 -0.79 24.47
N SER A 100 1.85 -1.47 24.35
CA SER A 100 2.79 -1.65 25.47
C SER A 100 3.43 -0.33 25.92
N TYR A 101 3.37 0.68 25.08
CA TYR A 101 3.95 1.99 25.33
C TYR A 101 3.22 3.07 24.54
N TYR A 102 2.88 4.19 25.20
CA TYR A 102 2.38 5.42 24.59
C TYR A 102 3.51 6.44 24.56
N TRP A 103 3.80 6.97 23.38
CA TRP A 103 4.69 8.11 23.26
C TRP A 103 3.91 9.37 23.63
N GLU A 104 4.03 9.82 24.87
CA GLU A 104 3.50 11.11 25.29
C GLU A 104 4.38 12.23 24.74
N ARG A 105 4.14 12.58 23.49
CA ARG A 105 4.84 13.67 22.82
C ARG A 105 3.82 14.59 22.21
N GLU A 106 3.98 15.88 22.49
CA GLU A 106 3.18 16.93 21.89
C GLU A 106 3.44 17.02 20.39
N ASP A 107 2.46 17.55 19.64
CA ASP A 107 2.58 17.76 18.20
C ASP A 107 3.81 18.63 17.84
N SER A 108 4.17 19.56 18.70
CA SER A 108 5.40 20.37 18.63
C SER A 108 6.67 19.55 18.40
N TYR A 109 6.78 18.38 19.03
CA TYR A 109 7.92 17.47 18.83
C TYR A 109 8.01 16.97 17.40
N TYR A 110 6.88 16.66 16.78
CA TYR A 110 6.85 16.17 15.39
C TYR A 110 7.08 17.29 14.39
N PHE A 111 6.51 18.46 14.64
CA PHE A 111 6.65 19.63 13.75
C PHE A 111 8.01 20.32 13.85
N SER A 112 8.70 20.24 14.99
CA SER A 112 10.02 20.84 15.17
C SER A 112 11.13 20.04 14.50
N ARG A 113 10.91 18.79 14.16
CA ARG A 113 11.92 17.95 13.52
C ARG A 113 12.06 18.29 12.04
N PRO A 114 13.27 18.67 11.56
CA PRO A 114 13.49 18.96 10.14
C PRO A 114 13.11 17.81 9.23
N ASN A 115 13.21 16.58 9.73
CA ASN A 115 12.97 15.34 9.00
C ASN A 115 11.49 14.99 8.81
N PHE A 116 10.57 15.66 9.51
CA PHE A 116 9.14 15.39 9.38
C PHE A 116 8.38 16.45 8.55
N MET A 117 9.03 17.59 8.27
CA MET A 117 8.34 18.73 7.68
C MET A 117 8.15 18.65 6.17
N ASP A 118 8.90 17.80 5.47
CA ASP A 118 8.83 17.64 4.01
C ASP A 118 8.12 16.34 3.56
N GLY A 119 7.79 15.47 4.51
CA GLY A 119 7.15 14.18 4.22
C GLY A 119 8.06 13.19 3.48
N THR A 120 9.32 13.54 3.21
CA THR A 120 10.25 12.72 2.46
C THR A 120 11.20 11.93 3.35
N ASN A 121 11.37 12.32 4.61
CA ASN A 121 12.28 11.66 5.54
C ASN A 121 11.61 10.57 6.36
N ILE A 122 11.38 9.47 5.71
CA ILE A 122 11.19 8.19 6.39
C ILE A 122 12.59 7.60 6.57
N SER A 123 12.84 6.95 7.71
CA SER A 123 14.11 6.30 7.99
C SER A 123 14.56 5.46 6.79
N GLY A 124 15.69 5.83 6.16
CA GLY A 124 16.22 5.19 4.98
C GLY A 124 15.54 5.53 3.64
N ASN A 125 14.71 6.57 3.57
CA ASN A 125 14.04 7.02 2.32
C ASN A 125 13.28 5.90 1.54
N ILE A 126 12.85 4.87 2.25
CA ILE A 126 12.30 3.62 1.70
C ILE A 126 11.06 3.85 0.83
N PHE A 127 10.32 4.95 1.07
CA PHE A 127 9.10 5.28 0.34
C PHE A 127 9.27 6.38 -0.70
N ASN A 128 10.50 6.86 -0.88
CA ASN A 128 10.79 7.81 -1.95
C ASN A 128 10.82 7.11 -3.31
N THR A 129 10.64 7.90 -4.36
CA THR A 129 10.77 7.37 -5.71
C THR A 129 12.22 7.01 -6.00
N ILE A 130 12.43 6.04 -6.90
CA ILE A 130 13.79 5.57 -7.29
C ILE A 130 14.67 6.68 -7.89
N TRP A 131 14.08 7.81 -8.25
CA TRP A 131 14.77 8.96 -8.83
C TRP A 131 15.11 10.04 -7.81
N PHE A 132 14.59 9.94 -6.58
CA PHE A 132 14.77 10.97 -5.57
C PHE A 132 16.16 10.91 -4.96
N ASP A 133 16.88 12.05 -4.97
CA ASP A 133 18.19 12.15 -4.33
C ASP A 133 18.02 12.34 -2.81
N GLU A 134 18.53 11.41 -2.04
CA GLU A 134 18.51 11.44 -0.57
C GLU A 134 19.28 12.61 0.03
N LYS A 135 20.21 13.18 -0.73
CA LYS A 135 21.03 14.32 -0.31
C LYS A 135 20.34 15.66 -0.50
N LEU A 136 19.16 15.65 -1.15
CA LEU A 136 18.42 16.87 -1.40
C LEU A 136 18.00 17.53 -0.09
N LYS A 137 18.53 18.74 0.16
CA LYS A 137 18.13 19.54 1.31
C LYS A 137 16.69 20.02 1.13
N LYS A 138 16.00 20.18 2.26
CA LYS A 138 14.65 20.72 2.30
C LYS A 138 14.60 22.09 1.58
N GLN A 139 13.75 22.18 0.60
CA GLN A 139 13.48 23.41 -0.13
C GLN A 139 12.41 24.24 0.61
N LYS A 140 12.68 25.52 0.80
CA LYS A 140 11.73 26.44 1.48
C LYS A 140 10.48 26.69 0.63
N GLU A 141 10.67 26.83 -0.68
CA GLU A 141 9.62 27.17 -1.61
C GLU A 141 9.20 25.95 -2.43
N LYS A 142 7.91 25.85 -2.70
CA LYS A 142 7.35 24.74 -3.47
C LYS A 142 7.55 24.90 -4.99
N ILE A 143 7.52 26.15 -5.46
CA ILE A 143 7.71 26.53 -6.87
C ILE A 143 8.88 27.49 -6.92
N VAL A 144 9.87 27.16 -7.73
CA VAL A 144 11.10 27.96 -7.89
C VAL A 144 11.34 28.25 -9.35
N ILE A 145 11.65 29.50 -9.67
CA ILE A 145 12.10 29.90 -11.02
C ILE A 145 13.60 29.65 -11.09
N ILE A 146 14.02 28.71 -11.96
CA ILE A 146 15.44 28.33 -12.13
C ILE A 146 16.12 29.26 -13.13
N SER A 147 15.39 29.66 -14.17
CA SER A 147 15.92 30.51 -15.24
C SER A 147 14.83 31.48 -15.73
N GLY A 148 15.26 32.67 -16.12
CA GLY A 148 14.39 33.75 -16.57
C GLY A 148 13.99 34.70 -15.44
N HIS A 149 13.17 35.73 -15.78
CA HIS A 149 12.67 36.73 -14.84
C HIS A 149 11.15 36.67 -14.77
N GLY A 150 10.62 36.49 -13.56
CA GLY A 150 9.19 36.41 -13.34
C GLY A 150 8.83 36.26 -11.88
N THR A 151 7.54 36.20 -11.58
CA THR A 151 7.03 36.03 -10.21
C THR A 151 5.92 35.01 -10.16
N VAL A 152 5.81 34.33 -9.02
CA VAL A 152 4.73 33.39 -8.70
C VAL A 152 3.74 34.08 -7.78
N SER A 153 2.45 34.03 -8.09
CA SER A 153 1.38 34.57 -7.25
C SER A 153 0.23 33.57 -7.13
N ASP A 154 -0.69 33.83 -6.18
CA ASP A 154 -1.94 33.10 -5.97
C ASP A 154 -1.73 31.56 -5.78
N LEU A 155 -0.65 31.18 -5.09
CA LEU A 155 -0.28 29.79 -4.92
C LEU A 155 -1.23 29.06 -3.98
N SER A 156 -1.97 28.10 -4.51
CA SER A 156 -2.82 27.16 -3.76
C SER A 156 -2.27 25.74 -3.91
N ILE A 157 -1.94 25.11 -2.78
CA ILE A 157 -1.35 23.79 -2.70
C ILE A 157 -2.31 22.83 -2.01
N LYS A 158 -2.69 21.76 -2.70
CA LYS A 158 -3.38 20.59 -2.14
C LYS A 158 -2.52 19.35 -2.38
N SER A 159 -2.78 18.25 -1.71
CA SER A 159 -1.98 17.02 -1.84
C SER A 159 -1.81 16.50 -3.28
N THR A 160 -2.84 16.69 -4.12
CA THR A 160 -2.87 16.19 -5.51
C THR A 160 -3.05 17.28 -6.55
N LYS A 161 -3.09 18.55 -6.13
CA LYS A 161 -3.38 19.67 -7.04
C LYS A 161 -2.68 20.95 -6.59
N TYR A 162 -1.93 21.57 -7.49
CA TYR A 162 -1.38 22.92 -7.30
C TYR A 162 -1.98 23.85 -8.34
N VAL A 163 -2.31 25.06 -7.92
CA VAL A 163 -2.81 26.13 -8.80
C VAL A 163 -2.06 27.39 -8.44
N PHE A 164 -1.50 28.06 -9.43
CA PHE A 164 -0.79 29.32 -9.24
C PHE A 164 -0.76 30.13 -10.54
N THR A 165 -0.52 31.43 -10.39
CA THR A 165 -0.30 32.36 -11.50
C THR A 165 1.19 32.60 -11.65
N LEU A 166 1.69 32.51 -12.89
CA LEU A 166 3.06 32.92 -13.25
C LEU A 166 2.99 34.18 -14.09
N ILE A 167 3.75 35.19 -13.69
CA ILE A 167 3.96 36.42 -14.47
C ILE A 167 5.40 36.37 -14.97
N ALA A 168 5.58 36.01 -16.25
CA ALA A 168 6.87 35.78 -16.87
C ALA A 168 7.24 36.99 -17.74
N GLN A 169 8.29 37.70 -17.38
CA GLN A 169 8.86 38.79 -18.19
C GLN A 169 9.68 38.23 -19.36
N THR A 170 10.35 37.09 -19.12
CA THR A 170 11.09 36.33 -20.12
C THR A 170 10.63 34.89 -20.10
N PRO A 171 10.98 34.03 -21.08
CA PRO A 171 10.74 32.60 -20.94
C PRO A 171 11.32 32.05 -19.65
N LEU A 172 10.54 31.24 -18.91
CA LEU A 172 10.93 30.69 -17.61
C LEU A 172 11.17 29.18 -17.68
N ALA A 173 12.18 28.73 -16.94
CA ALA A 173 12.26 27.35 -16.47
C ALA A 173 11.82 27.32 -15.00
N VAL A 174 10.79 26.54 -14.72
CA VAL A 174 10.15 26.49 -13.40
C VAL A 174 10.34 25.09 -12.81
N GLN A 175 10.97 25.01 -11.65
CA GLN A 175 11.12 23.80 -10.88
C GLN A 175 10.02 23.68 -9.84
N VAL A 176 9.50 22.49 -9.70
CA VAL A 176 8.55 22.13 -8.65
C VAL A 176 9.23 21.23 -7.63
N ASN A 177 9.32 21.69 -6.40
CA ASN A 177 9.94 20.99 -5.29
C ASN A 177 8.97 19.92 -4.73
N THR A 178 8.65 18.98 -5.62
CA THR A 178 7.87 17.76 -5.35
C THR A 178 8.58 16.60 -6.02
N ALA A 179 8.72 15.48 -5.33
CA ALA A 179 9.32 14.28 -5.90
C ALA A 179 8.56 13.86 -7.16
N TYR A 180 9.31 13.64 -8.24
CA TYR A 180 8.73 13.16 -9.49
C TYR A 180 8.10 11.79 -9.30
N PHE A 181 6.85 11.67 -9.69
CA PHE A 181 6.16 10.40 -9.75
C PHE A 181 5.25 10.37 -10.99
N PRO A 182 5.18 9.25 -11.74
CA PRO A 182 4.32 9.15 -12.91
C PRO A 182 2.85 9.41 -12.55
N GLY A 183 2.26 10.38 -13.24
CA GLY A 183 0.87 10.83 -12.99
C GLY A 183 0.75 12.33 -12.75
N TRP A 184 1.85 13.04 -12.46
CA TRP A 184 1.81 14.49 -12.47
C TRP A 184 1.62 15.01 -13.89
N GLU A 185 0.69 15.92 -14.06
CA GLU A 185 0.35 16.63 -15.31
C GLU A 185 0.35 18.13 -15.04
N VAL A 186 1.03 18.89 -15.88
CA VAL A 186 1.07 20.34 -15.82
C VAL A 186 0.27 20.90 -17.00
N LYS A 187 -0.66 21.80 -16.70
CA LYS A 187 -1.41 22.56 -17.69
C LYS A 187 -1.12 24.04 -17.51
N VAL A 188 -0.66 24.67 -18.57
CA VAL A 188 -0.47 26.11 -18.68
C VAL A 188 -1.58 26.64 -19.58
N ASP A 189 -2.43 27.53 -19.07
CA ASP A 189 -3.60 28.07 -19.78
C ASP A 189 -4.47 26.98 -20.42
N LYS A 190 -4.72 25.90 -19.66
CA LYS A 190 -5.47 24.71 -20.07
C LYS A 190 -4.75 23.78 -21.07
N LYS A 191 -3.56 24.14 -21.60
CA LYS A 191 -2.76 23.31 -22.51
C LYS A 191 -1.78 22.46 -21.70
N THR A 192 -1.70 21.17 -21.98
CA THR A 192 -0.73 20.26 -21.34
C THR A 192 0.68 20.63 -21.76
N THR A 193 1.56 20.79 -20.79
CA THR A 193 2.97 21.12 -20.96
C THR A 193 3.83 19.94 -20.55
N ALA A 194 4.90 19.69 -21.29
CA ALA A 194 5.85 18.61 -20.99
C ALA A 194 6.56 18.86 -19.64
N ILE A 195 6.73 17.79 -18.89
CA ILE A 195 7.45 17.77 -17.63
C ILE A 195 8.77 17.05 -17.84
N HIS A 196 9.85 17.64 -17.36
CA HIS A 196 11.18 17.05 -17.36
C HIS A 196 11.57 16.72 -15.92
N LYS A 197 12.11 15.52 -15.71
CA LYS A 197 12.63 15.10 -14.41
C LYS A 197 14.02 15.68 -14.21
N THR A 198 14.26 16.32 -13.06
CA THR A 198 15.59 16.81 -12.69
C THR A 198 16.49 15.66 -12.23
N LYS A 199 17.80 15.93 -12.09
CA LYS A 199 18.76 14.95 -11.58
C LYS A 199 18.47 14.53 -10.14
N GLU A 200 17.93 15.44 -9.34
CA GLU A 200 17.58 15.25 -7.95
C GLU A 200 16.22 14.54 -7.76
N GLY A 201 15.56 14.18 -8.87
CA GLY A 201 14.25 13.50 -8.84
C GLY A 201 13.06 14.42 -8.57
N LEU A 202 13.23 15.72 -8.72
CA LEU A 202 12.15 16.69 -8.81
C LEU A 202 11.68 16.80 -10.25
N PHE A 203 10.84 17.75 -10.58
CA PHE A 203 10.47 17.99 -11.96
C PHE A 203 10.39 19.49 -12.31
N GLU A 204 10.59 19.76 -13.58
CA GLU A 204 10.61 21.08 -14.15
C GLU A 204 9.79 21.16 -15.45
N PHE A 205 9.35 22.34 -15.79
CA PHE A 205 8.68 22.64 -17.05
C PHE A 205 9.02 24.05 -17.54
N ASN A 206 8.89 24.26 -18.82
CA ASN A 206 9.18 25.54 -19.45
C ASN A 206 7.87 26.28 -19.80
N ILE A 207 7.93 27.61 -19.73
CA ILE A 207 6.81 28.49 -20.04
C ILE A 207 7.32 29.71 -20.82
N SER A 208 6.52 30.20 -21.74
CA SER A 208 6.82 31.44 -22.50
C SER A 208 6.63 32.70 -21.63
N SER A 209 7.07 33.84 -22.14
CA SER A 209 6.75 35.12 -21.51
C SER A 209 5.25 35.41 -21.57
N GLY A 210 4.73 36.09 -20.53
CA GLY A 210 3.32 36.39 -20.37
C GLY A 210 2.77 36.14 -18.98
N LYS A 211 1.48 36.35 -18.81
CA LYS A 211 0.75 35.95 -17.59
C LYS A 211 0.03 34.64 -17.88
N HIS A 212 0.33 33.63 -17.07
CA HIS A 212 -0.15 32.26 -17.26
C HIS A 212 -0.78 31.71 -16.01
N LEU A 213 -1.89 31.01 -16.15
CA LEU A 213 -2.48 30.20 -15.09
C LEU A 213 -1.95 28.77 -15.20
N VAL A 214 -1.22 28.33 -14.18
CA VAL A 214 -0.67 26.98 -14.11
C VAL A 214 -1.54 26.13 -13.19
N VAL A 215 -1.98 25.00 -13.72
CA VAL A 215 -2.72 23.98 -12.97
C VAL A 215 -1.96 22.67 -13.06
N MET A 216 -1.55 22.16 -11.93
CA MET A 216 -0.89 20.88 -11.82
C MET A 216 -1.81 19.91 -11.11
N ASN A 217 -1.99 18.71 -11.68
CA ASN A 217 -2.79 17.66 -11.10
C ASN A 217 -2.03 16.34 -11.08
N PHE A 218 -2.20 15.59 -9.99
CA PHE A 218 -1.77 14.20 -9.95
C PHE A 218 -2.89 13.31 -10.48
N THR A 219 -2.69 12.70 -11.63
CA THR A 219 -3.69 11.93 -12.36
C THR A 219 -3.35 10.44 -12.38
N ASN A 220 -4.34 9.62 -12.73
CA ASN A 220 -4.11 8.19 -12.91
C ASN A 220 -3.44 7.91 -14.25
N THR A 221 -2.31 7.21 -14.21
CA THR A 221 -1.67 6.68 -15.42
C THR A 221 -2.56 5.64 -16.12
N PRO A 222 -2.36 5.37 -17.43
CA PRO A 222 -3.11 4.33 -18.14
C PRO A 222 -3.07 2.97 -17.42
N ILE A 223 -1.92 2.58 -16.87
CA ILE A 223 -1.75 1.32 -16.12
C ILE A 223 -2.63 1.33 -14.84
N ARG A 224 -2.67 2.44 -14.09
CA ARG A 224 -3.54 2.55 -12.90
C ARG A 224 -5.02 2.49 -13.27
N LYS A 225 -5.42 3.13 -14.37
CA LYS A 225 -6.80 3.05 -14.87
C LYS A 225 -7.18 1.61 -15.22
N ALA A 226 -6.30 0.91 -15.96
CA ALA A 226 -6.50 -0.49 -16.30
C ALA A 226 -6.58 -1.39 -15.05
N ALA A 227 -5.69 -1.22 -14.08
CA ALA A 227 -5.72 -1.97 -12.82
C ALA A 227 -7.01 -1.73 -12.03
N THR A 228 -7.48 -0.48 -11.96
CA THR A 228 -8.75 -0.13 -11.30
C THR A 228 -9.93 -0.81 -12.02
N PHE A 229 -9.94 -0.79 -13.35
CA PHE A 229 -10.97 -1.47 -14.13
C PHE A 229 -10.99 -2.98 -13.87
N VAL A 230 -9.84 -3.64 -13.90
CA VAL A 230 -9.72 -5.08 -13.59
C VAL A 230 -10.22 -5.38 -12.17
N SER A 231 -9.85 -4.56 -11.18
CA SER A 231 -10.29 -4.74 -9.80
C SER A 231 -11.81 -4.61 -9.65
N LEU A 232 -12.42 -3.61 -10.30
CA LEU A 232 -13.86 -3.41 -10.26
C LEU A 232 -14.61 -4.55 -11.00
N ALA A 233 -14.10 -4.98 -12.14
CA ALA A 233 -14.66 -6.11 -12.88
C ALA A 233 -14.60 -7.40 -12.05
N SER A 234 -13.47 -7.68 -11.41
CA SER A 234 -13.31 -8.85 -10.53
C SER A 234 -14.28 -8.81 -9.35
N LEU A 235 -14.44 -7.66 -8.71
CA LEU A 235 -15.39 -7.47 -7.62
C LEU A 235 -16.83 -7.72 -8.07
N THR A 236 -17.19 -7.21 -9.25
CA THR A 236 -18.54 -7.43 -9.85
C THR A 236 -18.79 -8.90 -10.14
N ILE A 237 -17.80 -9.59 -10.73
CA ILE A 237 -17.88 -11.03 -11.02
C ILE A 237 -18.07 -11.82 -9.71
N LEU A 238 -17.28 -11.54 -8.68
CA LEU A 238 -17.41 -12.17 -7.37
C LEU A 238 -18.79 -11.95 -6.76
N PHE A 239 -19.31 -10.73 -6.85
CA PHE A 239 -20.65 -10.42 -6.34
C PHE A 239 -21.76 -11.18 -7.07
N LEU A 240 -21.70 -11.23 -8.40
CA LEU A 240 -22.68 -11.99 -9.20
C LEU A 240 -22.58 -13.50 -8.92
N PHE A 241 -21.37 -14.02 -8.79
CA PHE A 241 -21.13 -15.42 -8.46
C PHE A 241 -21.65 -15.78 -7.06
N SER A 242 -21.44 -14.92 -6.07
CA SER A 242 -21.92 -15.12 -4.71
C SER A 242 -23.46 -15.13 -4.66
N ARG A 243 -24.15 -14.27 -5.40
CA ARG A 243 -25.62 -14.30 -5.51
C ARG A 243 -26.12 -15.61 -6.12
N GLY A 244 -25.50 -16.07 -7.22
CA GLY A 244 -25.86 -17.33 -7.86
C GLY A 244 -25.67 -18.56 -6.96
N LEU A 245 -24.68 -18.55 -6.08
CA LEU A 245 -24.50 -19.58 -5.05
C LEU A 245 -25.58 -19.50 -3.97
N PHE A 246 -25.94 -18.29 -3.53
CA PHE A 246 -26.99 -18.08 -2.51
C PHE A 246 -28.37 -18.56 -3.00
N ASP A 247 -28.69 -18.30 -4.26
CA ASP A 247 -29.95 -18.73 -4.87
C ASP A 247 -30.02 -20.26 -5.04
N ARG A 248 -28.87 -20.92 -5.29
CA ARG A 248 -28.80 -22.40 -5.36
C ARG A 248 -28.92 -23.08 -3.98
N MET A 249 -28.51 -22.41 -2.91
CA MET A 249 -28.65 -22.94 -1.54
C MET A 249 -30.08 -22.78 -0.98
N LYS A 250 -30.92 -21.96 -1.59
CA LYS A 250 -32.32 -21.75 -1.19
C LYS A 250 -33.29 -22.70 -1.89
N ARG A 251 -32.85 -23.43 -2.90
CA ARG A 251 -33.60 -24.49 -3.59
C ARG A 251 -33.17 -25.86 -3.05
#